data_da5d3ae2871bad9921914df75d693a2e
#
_entry.id   da5d3ae2871bad9921914df75d693a2e
#
_cell.length_a   1.000
_cell.length_b   1.000
_cell.length_c   1.000
_cell.angle_alpha   90.00
_cell.angle_beta   90.00
_cell.angle_gamma   90.00
#
_symmetry.space_group_name_H-M   'P 1'
#
loop_
_entity.id
_entity.type
_entity.pdbx_description
1 polymer ?
#
loop_
_entity_poly.entity_id
_entity_poly.type
_entity_poly.pdbx_seq_one_letter_code
_entity_poly.pdbx_strand_id
1 'polypeptide(L)'
;MKQKILITGGSGFIGSAITKHLVKDKCRVIVFDNNSRGKSRRLKEIKNKIKFIKGDIRNKKKLLSIKGKVDTVIHLAYVNGTKFFYKKPYEILDIAVNGLLNVLDLCRKKKVKNFYLASSSEVYQNPFKIPTDEEEMLKIPDVHNPRYSYGGGKIISELYGIHFGKKFLKKFIIFRPHNVYGKDMGNEHVIPEFINRFKKLRNKEKFLIYGTGKEVRSFIHIDDFVHGFDRIFKKGKNQEIYNIGTNEKITISKLAKLIAKVLGKNIKFKKTKVLKGSPSIRCPDIKKIKKLGFKHNISLKNGIKKILN
;
A
#
# COMPACT_ATOMS: atom_id res chain seq x y z
N MET A 1 -9.16 27.70 -7.69
CA MET A 1 -9.53 27.24 -6.32
C MET A 1 -8.70 26.03 -5.91
N LYS A 2 -8.23 25.94 -4.65
CA LYS A 2 -7.48 24.78 -4.13
C LYS A 2 -8.37 23.53 -4.14
N GLN A 3 -7.90 22.43 -4.74
CA GLN A 3 -8.61 21.16 -4.83
C GLN A 3 -8.91 20.59 -3.43
N LYS A 4 -10.15 20.16 -3.19
CA LYS A 4 -10.58 19.53 -1.93
C LYS A 4 -10.58 18.03 -2.08
N ILE A 5 -9.71 17.35 -1.30
CA ILE A 5 -9.40 15.94 -1.42
C ILE A 5 -9.86 15.20 -0.16
N LEU A 6 -10.63 14.14 -0.32
CA LEU A 6 -10.94 13.18 0.73
C LEU A 6 -9.99 11.99 0.62
N ILE A 7 -9.29 11.68 1.71
CA ILE A 7 -8.41 10.51 1.80
C ILE A 7 -9.00 9.55 2.84
N THR A 8 -9.49 8.40 2.41
CA THR A 8 -9.87 7.33 3.32
C THR A 8 -8.64 6.49 3.66
N GLY A 9 -8.45 6.14 4.93
CA GLY A 9 -7.23 5.49 5.38
C GLY A 9 -6.01 6.43 5.48
N GLY A 10 -6.26 7.75 5.60
CA GLY A 10 -5.22 8.78 5.55
C GLY A 10 -4.30 8.86 6.77
N SER A 11 -4.60 8.14 7.87
CA SER A 11 -3.69 7.99 9.03
C SER A 11 -2.87 6.70 8.99
N GLY A 12 -3.09 5.85 7.96
CA GLY A 12 -2.29 4.67 7.67
C GLY A 12 -0.85 5.03 7.27
N PHE A 13 0.00 4.02 7.07
CA PHE A 13 1.41 4.23 6.69
C PHE A 13 1.53 4.99 5.35
N ILE A 14 0.97 4.46 4.28
CA ILE A 14 0.96 5.11 2.95
C ILE A 14 0.08 6.37 2.97
N GLY A 15 -1.10 6.28 3.60
CA GLY A 15 -2.06 7.37 3.64
C GLY A 15 -1.52 8.64 4.29
N SER A 16 -0.79 8.51 5.39
CA SER A 16 -0.20 9.68 6.07
C SER A 16 0.90 10.34 5.25
N ALA A 17 1.69 9.57 4.52
CA ALA A 17 2.73 10.10 3.64
C ALA A 17 2.12 10.88 2.45
N ILE A 18 1.09 10.31 1.79
CA ILE A 18 0.33 11.00 0.74
C ILE A 18 -0.37 12.25 1.30
N THR A 19 -0.98 12.16 2.49
CA THR A 19 -1.64 13.29 3.14
C THR A 19 -0.67 14.45 3.37
N LYS A 20 0.52 14.19 3.94
CA LYS A 20 1.56 15.19 4.16
C LYS A 20 2.00 15.85 2.85
N HIS A 21 2.22 15.05 1.81
CA HIS A 21 2.61 15.53 0.48
C HIS A 21 1.55 16.48 -0.10
N LEU A 22 0.28 16.09 -0.12
CA LEU A 22 -0.79 16.91 -0.68
C LEU A 22 -1.05 18.20 0.12
N VAL A 23 -0.85 18.18 1.43
CA VAL A 23 -0.89 19.39 2.27
C VAL A 23 0.25 20.34 1.92
N LYS A 24 1.47 19.80 1.67
CA LYS A 24 2.61 20.59 1.18
C LYS A 24 2.30 21.21 -0.19
N ASP A 25 1.63 20.51 -1.08
CA ASP A 25 1.14 20.99 -2.37
C ASP A 25 -0.12 21.91 -2.25
N LYS A 26 -0.39 22.42 -1.03
CA LYS A 26 -1.46 23.37 -0.70
C LYS A 26 -2.88 22.87 -1.02
N CYS A 27 -3.11 21.56 -1.13
CA CYS A 27 -4.45 20.99 -1.24
C CYS A 27 -5.22 21.11 0.09
N ARG A 28 -6.56 21.22 0.02
CA ARG A 28 -7.44 21.10 1.20
C ARG A 28 -7.75 19.62 1.45
N VAL A 29 -7.21 19.03 2.51
CA VAL A 29 -7.33 17.61 2.77
C VAL A 29 -8.30 17.30 3.90
N ILE A 30 -9.23 16.37 3.64
CA ILE A 30 -10.05 15.70 4.64
C ILE A 30 -9.51 14.27 4.78
N VAL A 31 -9.17 13.87 5.98
CA VAL A 31 -8.80 12.48 6.31
C VAL A 31 -9.99 11.80 6.98
N PHE A 32 -10.40 10.64 6.45
CA PHE A 32 -11.42 9.78 7.06
C PHE A 32 -10.76 8.43 7.41
N ASP A 33 -10.66 8.11 8.69
CA ASP A 33 -9.94 6.93 9.17
C ASP A 33 -10.50 6.48 10.53
N ASN A 34 -10.65 5.18 10.75
CA ASN A 34 -11.08 4.63 12.04
C ASN A 34 -9.92 4.37 13.01
N ASN A 35 -8.68 4.59 12.56
CA ASN A 35 -7.44 4.30 13.28
C ASN A 35 -7.23 2.81 13.67
N SER A 36 -7.91 1.86 13.02
CA SER A 36 -7.70 0.44 13.27
C SER A 36 -6.28 -0.03 12.89
N ARG A 37 -5.73 0.53 11.82
CA ARG A 37 -4.33 0.37 11.36
C ARG A 37 -3.59 1.70 11.30
N GLY A 38 -4.34 2.77 11.18
CA GLY A 38 -3.87 4.15 11.21
C GLY A 38 -3.39 4.57 12.60
N LYS A 39 -2.58 5.61 12.64
CA LYS A 39 -2.12 6.26 13.87
C LYS A 39 -2.17 7.77 13.66
N SER A 40 -3.09 8.46 14.32
CA SER A 40 -3.26 9.92 14.20
C SER A 40 -1.98 10.70 14.50
N ARG A 41 -1.07 10.15 15.34
CA ARG A 41 0.26 10.74 15.60
C ARG A 41 1.10 10.96 14.34
N ARG A 42 0.89 10.15 13.27
CA ARG A 42 1.59 10.33 12.00
C ARG A 42 1.26 11.67 11.31
N LEU A 43 0.12 12.26 11.67
CA LEU A 43 -0.39 13.52 11.13
C LEU A 43 -0.22 14.69 12.07
N LYS A 44 0.50 14.53 13.22
CA LYS A 44 0.66 15.56 14.25
C LYS A 44 1.19 16.88 13.68
N GLU A 45 2.21 16.83 12.81
CA GLU A 45 2.86 18.01 12.21
C GLU A 45 1.94 18.84 11.30
N ILE A 46 0.88 18.22 10.79
CA ILE A 46 -0.07 18.87 9.86
C ILE A 46 -1.49 18.91 10.43
N LYS A 47 -1.67 18.66 11.71
CA LYS A 47 -2.99 18.57 12.37
C LYS A 47 -3.88 19.77 12.05
N ASN A 48 -3.33 20.98 12.13
CA ASN A 48 -4.07 22.22 11.88
C ASN A 48 -4.32 22.53 10.38
N LYS A 49 -3.73 21.74 9.47
CA LYS A 49 -3.84 21.92 8.01
C LYS A 49 -4.81 20.93 7.36
N ILE A 50 -5.38 20.01 8.14
CA ILE A 50 -6.29 18.97 7.66
C ILE A 50 -7.59 18.95 8.49
N LYS A 51 -8.66 18.44 7.88
CA LYS A 51 -9.85 18.04 8.63
C LYS A 51 -9.80 16.52 8.88
N PHE A 52 -9.59 16.11 10.13
CA PHE A 52 -9.62 14.70 10.50
C PHE A 52 -11.01 14.29 10.96
N ILE A 53 -11.57 13.24 10.39
CA ILE A 53 -12.86 12.65 10.75
C ILE A 53 -12.60 11.19 11.11
N LYS A 54 -12.77 10.84 12.39
CA LYS A 54 -12.68 9.45 12.86
C LYS A 54 -13.92 8.70 12.43
N GLY A 55 -13.77 7.66 11.59
CA GLY A 55 -14.90 6.86 11.12
C GLY A 55 -14.49 5.64 10.32
N ASP A 56 -15.36 4.64 10.32
CA ASP A 56 -15.22 3.43 9.49
C ASP A 56 -15.95 3.64 8.16
N ILE A 57 -15.33 3.28 7.03
CA ILE A 57 -15.94 3.40 5.69
C ILE A 57 -17.19 2.52 5.53
N ARG A 58 -17.37 1.49 6.37
CA ARG A 58 -18.58 0.67 6.41
C ARG A 58 -19.76 1.41 7.05
N ASN A 59 -19.50 2.44 7.84
CA ASN A 59 -20.54 3.31 8.38
C ASN A 59 -20.97 4.36 7.35
N LYS A 60 -21.94 3.98 6.51
CA LYS A 60 -22.45 4.82 5.43
C LYS A 60 -22.98 6.18 5.92
N LYS A 61 -23.74 6.20 7.02
CA LYS A 61 -24.30 7.45 7.58
C LYS A 61 -23.19 8.44 7.93
N LYS A 62 -22.14 7.97 8.63
CA LYS A 62 -21.00 8.80 9.02
C LYS A 62 -20.16 9.27 7.83
N LEU A 63 -19.98 8.41 6.84
CA LEU A 63 -19.25 8.76 5.63
C LEU A 63 -20.00 9.85 4.84
N LEU A 64 -21.32 9.69 4.67
CA LEU A 64 -22.17 10.64 3.94
C LEU A 64 -22.36 11.98 4.69
N SER A 65 -22.15 12.03 6.01
CA SER A 65 -22.21 13.28 6.79
C SER A 65 -21.04 14.23 6.56
N ILE A 66 -20.06 13.86 5.74
CA ILE A 66 -18.94 14.74 5.35
C ILE A 66 -19.51 15.97 4.66
N LYS A 67 -19.37 17.15 5.27
CA LYS A 67 -19.93 18.42 4.76
C LYS A 67 -19.10 19.02 3.60
N GLY A 68 -19.81 19.68 2.70
CA GLY A 68 -19.25 20.45 1.59
C GLY A 68 -18.81 19.60 0.41
N LYS A 69 -18.29 20.29 -0.63
CA LYS A 69 -17.81 19.68 -1.86
C LYS A 69 -16.57 18.83 -1.63
N VAL A 70 -16.41 17.77 -2.40
CA VAL A 70 -15.19 16.96 -2.51
C VAL A 70 -14.90 16.80 -4.00
N ASP A 71 -13.74 17.25 -4.46
CA ASP A 71 -13.35 17.20 -5.87
C ASP A 71 -12.68 15.87 -6.23
N THR A 72 -11.92 15.31 -5.29
CA THR A 72 -11.14 14.09 -5.48
C THR A 72 -11.23 13.19 -4.25
N VAL A 73 -11.32 11.89 -4.49
CA VAL A 73 -11.19 10.85 -3.45
C VAL A 73 -9.94 10.02 -3.72
N ILE A 74 -9.14 9.80 -2.67
CA ILE A 74 -8.03 8.84 -2.66
C ILE A 74 -8.40 7.74 -1.66
N HIS A 75 -8.69 6.55 -2.16
CA HIS A 75 -9.19 5.45 -1.36
C HIS A 75 -8.06 4.49 -0.98
N LEU A 76 -7.62 4.58 0.29
CA LEU A 76 -6.54 3.76 0.86
C LEU A 76 -7.02 2.94 2.08
N ALA A 77 -8.23 3.20 2.59
CA ALA A 77 -8.77 2.51 3.76
C ALA A 77 -8.88 1.01 3.48
N TYR A 78 -8.04 0.23 4.15
CA TYR A 78 -8.02 -1.23 4.05
C TYR A 78 -7.22 -1.84 5.20
N VAL A 79 -7.41 -3.13 5.48
CA VAL A 79 -6.62 -3.88 6.47
C VAL A 79 -5.58 -4.73 5.74
N ASN A 80 -4.30 -4.36 5.86
CA ASN A 80 -3.18 -5.08 5.29
C ASN A 80 -2.32 -5.75 6.38
N GLY A 81 -1.67 -6.85 6.04
CA GLY A 81 -0.79 -7.63 6.90
C GLY A 81 -1.17 -9.11 6.93
N THR A 82 -0.24 -10.00 6.59
CA THR A 82 -0.49 -11.44 6.42
C THR A 82 -1.21 -12.08 7.61
N LYS A 83 -0.88 -11.68 8.84
CA LYS A 83 -1.55 -12.17 10.05
C LYS A 83 -3.06 -11.89 10.06
N PHE A 84 -3.48 -10.73 9.53
CA PHE A 84 -4.89 -10.36 9.47
C PHE A 84 -5.64 -11.13 8.40
N PHE A 85 -4.99 -11.50 7.30
CA PHE A 85 -5.60 -12.30 6.24
C PHE A 85 -6.15 -13.62 6.78
N TYR A 86 -5.41 -14.27 7.69
CA TYR A 86 -5.84 -15.50 8.34
C TYR A 86 -6.81 -15.29 9.51
N LYS A 87 -6.65 -14.21 10.28
CA LYS A 87 -7.47 -13.98 11.48
C LYS A 87 -8.83 -13.34 11.22
N LYS A 88 -8.93 -12.55 10.13
CA LYS A 88 -10.09 -11.69 9.87
C LYS A 88 -10.47 -11.66 8.38
N PRO A 89 -10.54 -12.81 7.68
CA PRO A 89 -10.78 -12.83 6.23
C PRO A 89 -12.12 -12.20 5.86
N TYR A 90 -13.17 -12.47 6.62
CA TYR A 90 -14.49 -11.88 6.44
C TYR A 90 -14.47 -10.35 6.57
N GLU A 91 -13.85 -9.81 7.62
CA GLU A 91 -13.75 -8.35 7.82
C GLU A 91 -13.00 -7.67 6.67
N ILE A 92 -11.96 -8.32 6.14
CA ILE A 92 -11.20 -7.82 5.00
C ILE A 92 -12.07 -7.74 3.74
N LEU A 93 -12.88 -8.75 3.47
CA LEU A 93 -13.81 -8.76 2.33
C LEU A 93 -14.94 -7.75 2.51
N ASP A 94 -15.48 -7.61 3.73
CA ASP A 94 -16.52 -6.62 4.06
C ASP A 94 -16.01 -5.19 3.85
N ILE A 95 -14.78 -4.89 4.26
CA ILE A 95 -14.14 -3.60 3.98
C ILE A 95 -13.94 -3.39 2.47
N ALA A 96 -13.53 -4.44 1.75
CA ALA A 96 -13.31 -4.39 0.31
C ALA A 96 -14.56 -4.07 -0.49
N VAL A 97 -15.69 -4.67 -0.12
CA VAL A 97 -16.95 -4.56 -0.83
C VAL A 97 -17.81 -3.46 -0.24
N ASN A 98 -18.35 -3.63 0.97
CA ASN A 98 -19.29 -2.68 1.57
C ASN A 98 -18.62 -1.34 1.86
N GLY A 99 -17.36 -1.36 2.33
CA GLY A 99 -16.60 -0.13 2.53
C GLY A 99 -16.40 0.66 1.25
N LEU A 100 -15.99 0.01 0.16
CA LEU A 100 -15.82 0.64 -1.14
C LEU A 100 -17.16 1.16 -1.70
N LEU A 101 -18.22 0.34 -1.69
CA LEU A 101 -19.53 0.74 -2.20
C LEU A 101 -20.05 2.01 -1.50
N ASN A 102 -19.86 2.14 -0.20
CA ASN A 102 -20.22 3.34 0.54
C ASN A 102 -19.41 4.57 0.08
N VAL A 103 -18.12 4.38 -0.22
CA VAL A 103 -17.25 5.46 -0.73
C VAL A 103 -17.67 5.85 -2.16
N LEU A 104 -18.01 4.90 -3.01
CA LEU A 104 -18.51 5.16 -4.36
C LEU A 104 -19.88 5.87 -4.33
N ASP A 105 -20.76 5.50 -3.39
CA ASP A 105 -22.04 6.20 -3.19
C ASP A 105 -21.83 7.66 -2.74
N LEU A 106 -20.88 7.91 -1.83
CA LEU A 106 -20.45 9.28 -1.51
C LEU A 106 -19.97 10.02 -2.77
N CYS A 107 -19.14 9.37 -3.59
CA CYS A 107 -18.65 10.00 -4.83
C CYS A 107 -19.78 10.40 -5.74
N ARG A 108 -20.77 9.54 -5.93
CA ARG A 108 -21.97 9.83 -6.73
C ARG A 108 -22.77 11.00 -6.16
N LYS A 109 -23.11 10.95 -4.87
CA LYS A 109 -23.90 11.99 -4.19
C LYS A 109 -23.22 13.36 -4.19
N LYS A 110 -21.89 13.39 -4.04
CA LYS A 110 -21.11 14.64 -4.02
C LYS A 110 -20.59 15.07 -5.39
N LYS A 111 -20.93 14.36 -6.46
CA LYS A 111 -20.45 14.62 -7.82
C LYS A 111 -18.93 14.76 -7.86
N VAL A 112 -18.22 13.82 -7.19
CA VAL A 112 -16.77 13.75 -7.19
C VAL A 112 -16.27 13.55 -8.61
N LYS A 113 -15.24 14.31 -8.99
CA LYS A 113 -14.68 14.25 -10.35
C LYS A 113 -13.61 13.20 -10.52
N ASN A 114 -12.73 13.06 -9.53
CA ASN A 114 -11.55 12.21 -9.63
C ASN A 114 -11.51 11.17 -8.49
N PHE A 115 -11.16 9.95 -8.84
CA PHE A 115 -11.03 8.87 -7.86
C PHE A 115 -9.73 8.09 -8.10
N TYR A 116 -8.93 7.94 -7.05
CA TYR A 116 -7.70 7.16 -7.04
C TYR A 116 -7.87 5.97 -6.11
N LEU A 117 -7.82 4.77 -6.66
CA LEU A 117 -7.98 3.52 -5.91
C LEU A 117 -6.63 2.88 -5.61
N ALA A 118 -6.30 2.71 -4.36
CA ALA A 118 -5.17 1.88 -3.95
C ALA A 118 -5.54 0.40 -4.04
N SER A 119 -5.01 -0.29 -5.05
CA SER A 119 -4.98 -1.74 -5.13
C SER A 119 -3.71 -2.30 -4.45
N SER A 120 -3.16 -3.39 -4.96
CA SER A 120 -1.97 -4.03 -4.41
C SER A 120 -1.31 -4.96 -5.42
N SER A 121 -0.01 -5.21 -5.27
CA SER A 121 0.66 -6.30 -5.98
C SER A 121 0.17 -7.70 -5.60
N GLU A 122 -0.62 -7.83 -4.52
CA GLU A 122 -1.24 -9.11 -4.13
C GLU A 122 -2.31 -9.58 -5.12
N VAL A 123 -2.78 -8.74 -6.03
CA VAL A 123 -3.74 -9.14 -7.07
C VAL A 123 -3.12 -10.07 -8.11
N TYR A 124 -1.81 -10.00 -8.31
CA TYR A 124 -1.09 -10.83 -9.27
C TYR A 124 -0.78 -12.25 -8.77
N GLN A 125 -0.68 -12.45 -7.44
CA GLN A 125 -0.27 -13.69 -6.78
C GLN A 125 1.05 -14.24 -7.37
N ASN A 126 1.02 -15.35 -8.10
CA ASN A 126 2.14 -15.92 -8.84
C ASN A 126 2.02 -15.52 -10.31
N PRO A 127 2.61 -14.40 -10.74
CA PRO A 127 2.52 -13.93 -12.11
C PRO A 127 3.25 -14.85 -13.08
N PHE A 128 2.80 -14.90 -14.31
CA PHE A 128 3.49 -15.62 -15.40
C PHE A 128 4.70 -14.82 -15.89
N LYS A 129 4.58 -13.49 -15.91
CA LYS A 129 5.62 -12.58 -16.42
C LYS A 129 6.35 -11.85 -15.31
N ILE A 130 7.66 -11.86 -15.35
CA ILE A 130 8.54 -11.14 -14.40
C ILE A 130 9.65 -10.42 -15.17
N PRO A 131 9.72 -9.09 -15.07
CA PRO A 131 8.91 -8.16 -14.25
C PRO A 131 7.43 -8.15 -14.66
N THR A 132 6.55 -8.04 -13.66
CA THR A 132 5.09 -8.10 -13.83
C THR A 132 4.54 -6.73 -14.22
N ASP A 133 3.93 -6.63 -15.40
CA ASP A 133 3.26 -5.40 -15.85
C ASP A 133 1.79 -5.33 -15.38
N GLU A 134 1.10 -4.26 -15.76
CA GLU A 134 -0.27 -3.99 -15.32
C GLU A 134 -1.31 -4.85 -16.05
N GLU A 135 -0.94 -5.50 -17.15
CA GLU A 135 -1.82 -6.35 -17.98
C GLU A 135 -1.79 -7.82 -17.54
N GLU A 136 -0.90 -8.17 -16.60
CA GLU A 136 -0.81 -9.53 -16.04
C GLU A 136 -2.17 -9.97 -15.46
N MET A 137 -2.51 -11.22 -15.71
CA MET A 137 -3.74 -11.84 -15.22
C MET A 137 -3.85 -11.78 -13.70
N LEU A 138 -5.00 -11.31 -13.20
CA LEU A 138 -5.33 -11.32 -11.79
C LEU A 138 -5.97 -12.67 -11.41
N LYS A 139 -5.55 -13.23 -10.24
CA LYS A 139 -6.02 -14.58 -9.87
C LYS A 139 -6.16 -14.79 -8.36
N ILE A 140 -7.06 -15.70 -8.01
CA ILE A 140 -7.26 -16.24 -6.68
C ILE A 140 -6.95 -17.75 -6.78
N PRO A 141 -5.74 -18.19 -6.38
CA PRO A 141 -5.31 -19.58 -6.59
C PRO A 141 -6.10 -20.62 -5.81
N ASP A 142 -6.65 -20.26 -4.65
CA ASP A 142 -7.37 -21.19 -3.76
C ASP A 142 -8.37 -20.40 -2.92
N VAL A 143 -9.66 -20.58 -3.18
CA VAL A 143 -10.74 -19.86 -2.50
C VAL A 143 -10.91 -20.27 -1.05
N HIS A 144 -10.43 -21.45 -0.65
CA HIS A 144 -10.49 -21.95 0.73
C HIS A 144 -9.36 -21.40 1.59
N ASN A 145 -8.28 -20.88 0.99
CA ASN A 145 -7.19 -20.32 1.76
C ASN A 145 -7.45 -18.84 2.10
N PRO A 146 -7.66 -18.49 3.39
CA PRO A 146 -7.99 -17.15 3.83
C PRO A 146 -6.91 -16.11 3.49
N ARG A 147 -5.70 -16.54 3.16
CA ARG A 147 -4.63 -15.68 2.67
C ARG A 147 -5.08 -14.83 1.47
N TYR A 148 -5.92 -15.39 0.61
CA TYR A 148 -6.34 -14.73 -0.63
C TYR A 148 -7.51 -13.77 -0.45
N SER A 149 -8.10 -13.65 0.75
CA SER A 149 -9.15 -12.66 1.05
C SER A 149 -8.73 -11.23 0.71
N TYR A 150 -7.46 -10.88 1.01
CA TYR A 150 -6.94 -9.56 0.68
C TYR A 150 -6.79 -9.34 -0.83
N GLY A 151 -6.14 -10.24 -1.53
CA GLY A 151 -5.95 -10.17 -2.98
C GLY A 151 -7.29 -10.18 -3.72
N GLY A 152 -8.18 -11.11 -3.36
CA GLY A 152 -9.53 -11.21 -3.91
C GLY A 152 -10.37 -9.96 -3.67
N GLY A 153 -10.34 -9.43 -2.44
CA GLY A 153 -11.00 -8.16 -2.13
C GLY A 153 -10.46 -6.98 -2.94
N LYS A 154 -9.15 -6.95 -3.26
CA LYS A 154 -8.57 -5.93 -4.15
C LYS A 154 -9.00 -6.11 -5.60
N ILE A 155 -9.06 -7.35 -6.11
CA ILE A 155 -9.56 -7.65 -7.45
C ILE A 155 -11.00 -7.16 -7.60
N ILE A 156 -11.90 -7.51 -6.66
CA ILE A 156 -13.28 -7.05 -6.70
C ILE A 156 -13.39 -5.53 -6.60
N SER A 157 -12.50 -4.90 -5.81
CA SER A 157 -12.46 -3.43 -5.69
C SER A 157 -12.04 -2.76 -7.00
N GLU A 158 -11.11 -3.34 -7.75
CA GLU A 158 -10.73 -2.86 -9.08
C GLU A 158 -11.91 -2.94 -10.05
N LEU A 159 -12.62 -4.08 -10.10
CA LEU A 159 -13.79 -4.28 -10.97
C LEU A 159 -14.89 -3.24 -10.67
N TYR A 160 -15.30 -3.09 -9.41
CA TYR A 160 -16.27 -2.07 -9.03
C TYR A 160 -15.82 -0.67 -9.41
N GLY A 161 -14.56 -0.33 -9.11
CA GLY A 161 -13.99 0.99 -9.41
C GLY A 161 -13.97 1.30 -10.90
N ILE A 162 -13.55 0.35 -11.75
CA ILE A 162 -13.50 0.52 -13.21
C ILE A 162 -14.89 0.80 -13.78
N HIS A 163 -15.87 -0.05 -13.46
CA HIS A 163 -17.21 0.07 -14.02
C HIS A 163 -17.96 1.31 -13.48
N PHE A 164 -17.81 1.60 -12.18
CA PHE A 164 -18.32 2.83 -11.61
C PHE A 164 -17.64 4.07 -12.23
N GLY A 165 -16.31 4.01 -12.37
CA GLY A 165 -15.52 5.13 -12.89
C GLY A 165 -15.90 5.50 -14.33
N LYS A 166 -16.13 4.51 -15.19
CA LYS A 166 -16.60 4.74 -16.57
C LYS A 166 -17.90 5.54 -16.61
N LYS A 167 -18.81 5.27 -15.66
CA LYS A 167 -20.16 5.87 -15.66
C LYS A 167 -20.24 7.22 -14.95
N PHE A 168 -19.49 7.42 -13.85
CA PHE A 168 -19.74 8.51 -12.91
C PHE A 168 -18.57 9.46 -12.68
N LEU A 169 -17.35 9.13 -13.14
CA LEU A 169 -16.15 9.89 -12.83
C LEU A 169 -15.53 10.50 -14.09
N LYS A 170 -14.98 11.72 -13.96
CA LYS A 170 -14.15 12.32 -15.00
C LYS A 170 -12.80 11.61 -15.11
N LYS A 171 -12.23 11.18 -13.96
CA LYS A 171 -10.96 10.50 -13.88
C LYS A 171 -11.01 9.40 -12.81
N PHE A 172 -10.71 8.18 -13.22
CA PHE A 172 -10.52 7.04 -12.36
C PHE A 172 -9.16 6.42 -12.63
N ILE A 173 -8.37 6.21 -11.58
CA ILE A 173 -7.04 5.61 -11.68
C ILE A 173 -6.85 4.59 -10.57
N ILE A 174 -6.28 3.44 -10.94
CA ILE A 174 -5.82 2.42 -10.00
C ILE A 174 -4.30 2.53 -9.88
N PHE A 175 -3.79 2.45 -8.66
CA PHE A 175 -2.37 2.22 -8.45
C PHE A 175 -2.15 0.97 -7.59
N ARG A 176 -1.15 0.17 -7.96
CA ARG A 176 -0.79 -1.09 -7.31
C ARG A 176 0.56 -0.92 -6.60
N PRO A 177 0.58 -0.66 -5.28
CA PRO A 177 1.80 -0.61 -4.48
C PRO A 177 2.56 -1.94 -4.46
N HIS A 178 3.89 -1.90 -4.60
CA HIS A 178 4.76 -3.06 -4.48
C HIS A 178 5.72 -2.90 -3.30
N ASN A 179 5.53 -3.68 -2.23
CA ASN A 179 6.41 -3.77 -1.04
C ASN A 179 6.97 -2.43 -0.56
N VAL A 180 6.08 -1.46 -0.33
CA VAL A 180 6.45 -0.14 0.20
C VAL A 180 6.97 -0.27 1.61
N TYR A 181 8.12 0.36 1.92
CA TYR A 181 8.73 0.33 3.24
C TYR A 181 9.19 1.71 3.69
N GLY A 182 9.39 1.90 5.00
CA GLY A 182 9.86 3.16 5.57
C GLY A 182 9.63 3.25 7.09
N LYS A 183 9.95 4.40 7.66
CA LYS A 183 9.73 4.70 9.08
C LYS A 183 8.22 4.62 9.41
N ASP A 184 7.88 4.14 10.58
CA ASP A 184 6.48 3.94 11.04
C ASP A 184 5.66 2.88 10.27
N MET A 185 6.28 2.05 9.44
CA MET A 185 5.62 0.87 8.86
C MET A 185 5.22 -0.12 9.96
N GLY A 186 4.14 -0.88 9.74
CA GLY A 186 3.71 -1.94 10.66
C GLY A 186 4.71 -3.10 10.75
N ASN A 187 4.81 -3.70 11.93
CA ASN A 187 5.78 -4.76 12.22
C ASN A 187 5.48 -6.11 11.53
N GLU A 188 4.35 -6.22 10.84
CA GLU A 188 3.92 -7.42 10.12
C GLU A 188 4.54 -7.56 8.72
N HIS A 189 5.49 -6.70 8.39
CA HIS A 189 6.21 -6.71 7.11
C HIS A 189 7.68 -7.05 7.32
N VAL A 190 8.29 -7.70 6.32
CA VAL A 190 9.61 -8.34 6.45
C VAL A 190 10.73 -7.39 6.90
N ILE A 191 10.80 -6.16 6.39
CA ILE A 191 11.88 -5.23 6.77
C ILE A 191 11.78 -4.81 8.24
N PRO A 192 10.67 -4.26 8.75
CA PRO A 192 10.57 -3.90 10.17
C PRO A 192 10.61 -5.14 11.09
N GLU A 193 10.05 -6.29 10.66
CA GLU A 193 10.17 -7.54 11.40
C GLU A 193 11.64 -7.95 11.57
N PHE A 194 12.41 -7.96 10.49
CA PHE A 194 13.84 -8.31 10.55
C PHE A 194 14.62 -7.33 11.42
N ILE A 195 14.41 -6.02 11.26
CA ILE A 195 15.07 -5.00 12.09
C ILE A 195 14.79 -5.24 13.57
N ASN A 196 13.52 -5.47 13.94
CA ASN A 196 13.14 -5.68 15.33
C ASN A 196 13.72 -6.98 15.90
N ARG A 197 13.75 -8.06 15.12
CA ARG A 197 14.33 -9.34 15.53
C ARG A 197 15.86 -9.24 15.66
N PHE A 198 16.54 -8.56 14.71
CA PHE A 198 17.99 -8.34 14.81
C PHE A 198 18.37 -7.49 16.01
N LYS A 199 17.58 -6.46 16.37
CA LYS A 199 17.83 -5.65 17.58
C LYS A 199 17.79 -6.49 18.86
N LYS A 200 16.93 -7.52 18.91
CA LYS A 200 16.76 -8.40 20.06
C LYS A 200 17.78 -9.54 20.13
N LEU A 201 18.43 -9.91 19.02
CA LEU A 201 19.39 -11.01 18.96
C LEU A 201 20.70 -10.65 19.68
N ARG A 202 21.17 -11.58 20.52
CA ARG A 202 22.50 -11.56 21.11
C ARG A 202 23.56 -11.99 20.08
N ASN A 203 24.81 -11.63 20.30
CA ASN A 203 25.90 -12.06 19.43
C ASN A 203 26.00 -13.58 19.41
N LYS A 204 26.25 -14.19 18.23
CA LYS A 204 26.32 -15.62 17.93
C LYS A 204 24.99 -16.38 17.89
N GLU A 205 23.85 -15.79 18.20
CA GLU A 205 22.54 -16.43 17.99
C GLU A 205 22.20 -16.61 16.49
N LYS A 206 21.47 -17.71 16.17
CA LYS A 206 21.04 -17.98 14.80
C LYS A 206 19.78 -17.18 14.44
N PHE A 207 19.83 -16.40 13.39
CA PHE A 207 18.66 -15.72 12.84
C PHE A 207 17.84 -16.66 11.97
N LEU A 208 16.59 -16.87 12.36
CA LEU A 208 15.67 -17.74 11.62
C LEU A 208 15.01 -16.99 10.46
N ILE A 209 15.19 -17.46 9.23
CA ILE A 209 14.46 -17.00 8.05
C ILE A 209 13.30 -17.95 7.80
N TYR A 210 12.05 -17.43 7.88
CA TYR A 210 10.86 -18.19 7.53
C TYR A 210 10.78 -18.33 6.01
N GLY A 211 11.02 -19.54 5.50
CA GLY A 211 11.14 -19.87 4.11
C GLY A 211 12.54 -20.31 3.69
N THR A 212 12.75 -20.49 2.40
CA THR A 212 14.06 -20.89 1.85
C THR A 212 15.07 -19.75 1.85
N GLY A 213 14.58 -18.51 1.96
CA GLY A 213 15.39 -17.31 1.79
C GLY A 213 15.76 -17.03 0.32
N LYS A 214 15.31 -17.89 -0.62
CA LYS A 214 15.48 -17.70 -2.08
C LYS A 214 14.38 -16.85 -2.67
N GLU A 215 13.27 -16.62 -1.95
CA GLU A 215 12.15 -15.79 -2.38
C GLU A 215 12.66 -14.40 -2.76
N VAL A 216 12.24 -13.91 -3.95
CA VAL A 216 12.70 -12.63 -4.49
C VAL A 216 11.63 -11.57 -4.32
N ARG A 217 12.04 -10.39 -3.87
CA ARG A 217 11.19 -9.21 -3.74
C ARG A 217 11.91 -7.99 -4.30
N SER A 218 11.13 -6.98 -4.65
CA SER A 218 11.62 -5.62 -4.84
C SER A 218 10.93 -4.71 -3.84
N PHE A 219 11.66 -3.72 -3.31
CA PHE A 219 11.19 -2.85 -2.24
C PHE A 219 11.33 -1.39 -2.65
N ILE A 220 10.29 -0.59 -2.42
CA ILE A 220 10.30 0.85 -2.68
C ILE A 220 10.19 1.63 -1.36
N HIS A 221 11.09 2.61 -1.16
CA HIS A 221 11.00 3.50 0.00
C HIS A 221 9.76 4.39 -0.09
N ILE A 222 9.16 4.72 1.06
CA ILE A 222 7.94 5.51 1.13
C ILE A 222 8.04 6.86 0.41
N ASP A 223 9.21 7.53 0.47
CA ASP A 223 9.41 8.83 -0.18
C ASP A 223 9.36 8.67 -1.72
N ASP A 224 9.99 7.63 -2.28
CA ASP A 224 9.92 7.33 -3.71
C ASP A 224 8.52 6.87 -4.13
N PHE A 225 7.83 6.14 -3.26
CA PHE A 225 6.44 5.77 -3.49
C PHE A 225 5.54 7.01 -3.59
N VAL A 226 5.69 7.98 -2.69
CA VAL A 226 4.95 9.25 -2.72
C VAL A 226 5.28 10.04 -3.98
N HIS A 227 6.55 10.05 -4.40
CA HIS A 227 6.95 10.65 -5.68
C HIS A 227 6.25 9.97 -6.87
N GLY A 228 6.20 8.62 -6.88
CA GLY A 228 5.48 7.87 -7.91
C GLY A 228 3.98 8.18 -7.91
N PHE A 229 3.36 8.24 -6.73
CA PHE A 229 1.97 8.64 -6.60
C PHE A 229 1.74 10.07 -7.12
N ASP A 230 2.62 11.02 -6.82
CA ASP A 230 2.55 12.40 -7.33
C ASP A 230 2.55 12.45 -8.87
N ARG A 231 3.40 11.64 -9.52
CA ARG A 231 3.41 11.53 -10.99
C ARG A 231 2.06 11.04 -11.53
N ILE A 232 1.48 10.02 -10.91
CA ILE A 232 0.15 9.50 -11.27
C ILE A 232 -0.93 10.56 -11.01
N PHE A 233 -0.88 11.23 -9.88
CA PHE A 233 -1.84 12.26 -9.50
C PHE A 233 -1.88 13.41 -10.50
N LYS A 234 -0.70 13.90 -10.92
CA LYS A 234 -0.54 15.03 -11.86
C LYS A 234 -0.73 14.62 -13.33
N LYS A 235 -0.17 13.48 -13.75
CA LYS A 235 -0.04 13.10 -15.17
C LYS A 235 -0.73 11.81 -15.56
N GLY A 236 -1.25 11.03 -14.60
CA GLY A 236 -1.92 9.75 -14.86
C GLY A 236 -3.14 9.93 -15.76
N LYS A 237 -3.33 9.01 -16.70
CA LYS A 237 -4.46 9.02 -17.65
C LYS A 237 -5.70 8.38 -17.01
N ASN A 238 -6.87 8.77 -17.50
CA ASN A 238 -8.15 8.21 -17.05
C ASN A 238 -8.24 6.71 -17.38
N GLN A 239 -8.84 5.92 -16.50
CA GLN A 239 -9.04 4.47 -16.62
C GLN A 239 -7.75 3.64 -16.66
N GLU A 240 -6.61 4.22 -16.28
CA GLU A 240 -5.34 3.54 -16.30
C GLU A 240 -4.97 2.93 -14.95
N ILE A 241 -4.19 1.86 -15.01
CA ILE A 241 -3.60 1.16 -13.86
C ILE A 241 -2.09 1.40 -13.87
N TYR A 242 -1.49 1.64 -12.70
CA TYR A 242 -0.05 1.87 -12.57
C TYR A 242 0.55 1.07 -11.43
N ASN A 243 1.58 0.30 -11.70
CA ASN A 243 2.45 -0.27 -10.67
C ASN A 243 3.34 0.83 -10.08
N ILE A 244 3.40 0.92 -8.75
CA ILE A 244 4.36 1.78 -8.05
C ILE A 244 5.32 0.89 -7.25
N GLY A 245 6.56 0.81 -7.71
CA GLY A 245 7.58 -0.05 -7.14
C GLY A 245 8.95 0.24 -7.72
N THR A 246 9.89 -0.67 -7.51
CA THR A 246 11.20 -0.70 -8.15
C THR A 246 11.39 -2.02 -8.87
N ASN A 247 12.28 -2.08 -9.84
CA ASN A 247 12.69 -3.32 -10.50
C ASN A 247 13.98 -3.92 -9.88
N GLU A 248 14.46 -3.37 -8.78
CA GLU A 248 15.61 -3.91 -8.03
C GLU A 248 15.22 -5.18 -7.28
N LYS A 249 15.71 -6.32 -7.75
CA LYS A 249 15.43 -7.64 -7.17
C LYS A 249 16.40 -7.97 -6.04
N ILE A 250 15.86 -8.43 -4.91
CA ILE A 250 16.67 -8.94 -3.79
C ILE A 250 16.06 -10.21 -3.22
N THR A 251 16.87 -11.22 -2.90
CA THR A 251 16.41 -12.39 -2.15
C THR A 251 16.24 -12.07 -0.68
N ILE A 252 15.32 -12.78 0.00
CA ILE A 252 15.10 -12.59 1.44
C ILE A 252 16.36 -12.84 2.25
N SER A 253 17.20 -13.81 1.85
CA SER A 253 18.50 -14.05 2.48
C SER A 253 19.47 -12.87 2.31
N LYS A 254 19.55 -12.27 1.09
CA LYS A 254 20.39 -11.09 0.85
C LYS A 254 19.87 -9.87 1.62
N LEU A 255 18.54 -9.71 1.71
CA LEU A 255 17.91 -8.65 2.52
C LEU A 255 18.28 -8.79 4.00
N ALA A 256 18.20 -10.01 4.57
CA ALA A 256 18.57 -10.27 5.95
C ALA A 256 20.05 -9.93 6.21
N LYS A 257 20.96 -10.34 5.30
CA LYS A 257 22.39 -10.00 5.38
C LYS A 257 22.61 -8.48 5.29
N LEU A 258 21.89 -7.79 4.41
CA LEU A 258 21.99 -6.34 4.27
C LEU A 258 21.56 -5.61 5.56
N ILE A 259 20.43 -6.01 6.16
CA ILE A 259 19.94 -5.41 7.41
C ILE A 259 20.92 -5.70 8.56
N ALA A 260 21.43 -6.93 8.68
CA ALA A 260 22.44 -7.30 9.68
C ALA A 260 23.70 -6.43 9.55
N LYS A 261 24.21 -6.26 8.30
CA LYS A 261 25.38 -5.41 8.03
C LYS A 261 25.13 -3.94 8.40
N VAL A 262 23.95 -3.40 8.10
CA VAL A 262 23.61 -2.00 8.47
C VAL A 262 23.48 -1.83 9.98
N LEU A 263 23.11 -2.87 10.73
CA LEU A 263 23.03 -2.89 12.19
C LEU A 263 24.36 -3.25 12.86
N GLY A 264 25.45 -3.48 12.11
CA GLY A 264 26.76 -3.89 12.65
C GLY A 264 26.76 -5.28 13.28
N LYS A 265 25.83 -6.18 12.87
CA LYS A 265 25.68 -7.53 13.47
C LYS A 265 26.26 -8.61 12.58
N ASN A 266 27.07 -9.49 13.20
CA ASN A 266 27.54 -10.72 12.56
C ASN A 266 26.68 -11.89 13.05
N ILE A 267 25.87 -12.47 12.17
CA ILE A 267 24.81 -13.43 12.54
C ILE A 267 24.84 -14.64 11.61
N LYS A 268 24.71 -15.83 12.21
CA LYS A 268 24.45 -17.08 11.50
C LYS A 268 22.98 -17.19 11.13
N PHE A 269 22.67 -17.69 9.94
CA PHE A 269 21.30 -17.83 9.43
C PHE A 269 20.85 -19.29 9.45
N LYS A 270 19.60 -19.52 9.89
CA LYS A 270 18.88 -20.79 9.77
C LYS A 270 17.62 -20.59 8.93
N LYS A 271 17.35 -21.48 7.99
CA LYS A 271 16.18 -21.45 7.11
C LYS A 271 15.14 -22.47 7.59
N THR A 272 13.85 -22.23 7.24
CA THR A 272 12.74 -23.14 7.54
C THR A 272 11.94 -23.46 6.29
N LYS A 273 10.87 -24.25 6.45
CA LYS A 273 9.93 -24.55 5.37
C LYS A 273 9.17 -23.29 4.91
N VAL A 274 8.82 -23.22 3.64
CA VAL A 274 8.03 -22.12 3.04
C VAL A 274 6.59 -22.21 3.52
N LEU A 275 6.00 -21.07 3.87
CA LEU A 275 4.56 -20.98 4.12
C LEU A 275 3.81 -21.15 2.80
N LYS A 276 2.84 -22.08 2.75
CA LYS A 276 2.01 -22.37 1.58
C LYS A 276 1.33 -21.07 1.08
N GLY A 277 1.41 -20.83 -0.24
CA GLY A 277 0.79 -19.67 -0.89
C GLY A 277 1.65 -18.39 -0.94
N SER A 278 2.93 -18.43 -0.50
CA SER A 278 3.81 -17.28 -0.69
C SER A 278 4.40 -17.28 -2.11
N PRO A 279 4.27 -16.19 -2.90
CA PRO A 279 4.87 -16.12 -4.23
C PRO A 279 6.39 -16.26 -4.17
N SER A 280 6.99 -17.00 -5.13
CA SER A 280 8.43 -17.17 -5.23
C SER A 280 9.13 -15.86 -5.60
N ILE A 281 8.58 -15.12 -6.57
CA ILE A 281 9.13 -13.86 -7.07
C ILE A 281 8.02 -12.81 -7.12
N ARG A 282 8.34 -11.58 -6.68
CA ARG A 282 7.46 -10.41 -6.82
C ARG A 282 8.30 -9.20 -7.20
N CYS A 283 8.22 -8.81 -8.47
CA CYS A 283 8.95 -7.69 -9.03
C CYS A 283 8.09 -7.03 -10.13
N PRO A 284 7.69 -5.74 -9.99
CA PRO A 284 6.90 -5.05 -10.99
C PRO A 284 7.72 -4.66 -12.22
N ASP A 285 7.07 -4.60 -13.38
CA ASP A 285 7.49 -3.70 -14.44
C ASP A 285 7.02 -2.28 -14.09
N ILE A 286 7.91 -1.32 -14.20
CA ILE A 286 7.65 0.10 -13.89
C ILE A 286 7.80 0.99 -15.12
N LYS A 287 7.83 0.43 -16.32
CA LYS A 287 7.97 1.19 -17.57
C LYS A 287 6.84 2.19 -17.74
N LYS A 288 5.60 1.80 -17.40
CA LYS A 288 4.41 2.63 -17.54
C LYS A 288 4.49 3.89 -16.67
N ILE A 289 4.82 3.76 -15.38
CA ILE A 289 4.97 4.92 -14.50
C ILE A 289 6.22 5.75 -14.83
N LYS A 290 7.30 5.14 -15.35
CA LYS A 290 8.48 5.88 -15.83
C LYS A 290 8.15 6.84 -16.95
N LYS A 291 7.20 6.52 -17.85
CA LYS A 291 6.71 7.44 -18.89
C LYS A 291 6.07 8.71 -18.32
N LEU A 292 5.61 8.69 -17.05
CA LEU A 292 5.11 9.87 -16.35
C LEU A 292 6.23 10.71 -15.70
N GLY A 293 7.49 10.32 -15.86
CA GLY A 293 8.66 10.97 -15.26
C GLY A 293 8.99 10.46 -13.85
N PHE A 294 8.54 9.25 -13.49
CA PHE A 294 8.94 8.63 -12.23
C PHE A 294 10.38 8.13 -12.28
N LYS A 295 11.14 8.46 -11.24
CA LYS A 295 12.47 7.89 -10.95
C LYS A 295 12.50 7.54 -9.46
N HIS A 296 13.01 6.36 -9.11
CA HIS A 296 13.32 6.05 -7.73
C HIS A 296 14.74 6.49 -7.43
N ASN A 297 14.96 7.11 -6.27
CA ASN A 297 16.22 7.74 -5.91
C ASN A 297 16.85 7.12 -4.66
N ILE A 298 16.10 6.33 -3.90
CA ILE A 298 16.54 5.81 -2.62
C ILE A 298 16.84 4.32 -2.77
N SER A 299 18.14 3.97 -2.79
CA SER A 299 18.57 2.58 -2.77
C SER A 299 18.08 1.87 -1.50
N LEU A 300 17.90 0.54 -1.57
CA LEU A 300 17.42 -0.24 -0.43
C LEU A 300 18.33 -0.07 0.81
N LYS A 301 19.66 -0.01 0.63
CA LYS A 301 20.62 0.23 1.71
C LYS A 301 20.39 1.57 2.40
N ASN A 302 20.22 2.64 1.63
CA ASN A 302 19.98 3.99 2.17
C ASN A 302 18.62 4.10 2.83
N GLY A 303 17.58 3.47 2.26
CA GLY A 303 16.25 3.43 2.86
C GLY A 303 16.23 2.68 4.19
N ILE A 304 16.98 1.57 4.35
CA ILE A 304 17.11 0.87 5.61
C ILE A 304 17.81 1.76 6.66
N LYS A 305 18.89 2.48 6.28
CA LYS A 305 19.55 3.44 7.17
C LYS A 305 18.59 4.53 7.64
N LYS A 306 17.76 5.10 6.74
CA LYS A 306 16.72 6.10 7.09
C LYS A 306 15.67 5.60 8.10
N ILE A 307 15.41 4.30 8.17
CA ILE A 307 14.49 3.72 9.16
C ILE A 307 15.13 3.64 10.54
N LEU A 308 16.44 3.45 10.59
CA LEU A 308 17.19 3.22 11.84
C LEU A 308 17.52 4.53 12.55
N ASN A 309 17.68 5.61 11.80
CA ASN A 309 17.80 6.99 12.27
C ASN A 309 16.40 7.59 12.55
#